data_796540aa39633161a043fe566882f1b0
#
_entry.id   796540aa39633161a043fe566882f1b0
#
_cell.length_a   1.000
_cell.length_b   1.000
_cell.length_c   1.000
_cell.angle_alpha   90.00
_cell.angle_beta   90.00
_cell.angle_gamma   90.00
#
_symmetry.space_group_name_H-M   'P 1'
#
loop_
_entity.id
_entity.type
_entity.pdbx_description
1 polymer ?
#
loop_
_entity_poly.entity_id
_entity_poly.type
_entity_poly.pdbx_seq_one_letter_code
_entity_poly.pdbx_strand_id
1 'polypeptide(L)'
;MLNRRVLILTGVVVALAITIATQSFAQHRGTKATPASAKAGATQDSFTTSDAIPWKPIDPKKYPGLQIFAVWGNPNQGASEFLQKFPAGMDSGWHRHTAAYEGVVIQGKFTHTSKGGAPQTGGPGSVWSQPAGQVHDDKCEEGADCIIVVYFHGKLDFISVDSPYRYE
;
A
#
# COMPACT_ATOMS: atom_id res chain seq x y z
N MET A 1 57.26 -40.86 -49.33
CA MET A 1 56.37 -40.17 -50.30
C MET A 1 55.16 -39.64 -49.57
N LEU A 2 55.14 -38.34 -49.29
CA LEU A 2 54.18 -37.73 -48.41
C LEU A 2 53.20 -36.90 -49.24
N ASN A 3 51.96 -37.35 -49.40
CA ASN A 3 50.90 -36.64 -50.09
C ASN A 3 50.20 -35.62 -49.16
N ARG A 4 50.48 -34.34 -49.35
CA ARG A 4 49.77 -33.22 -48.72
C ARG A 4 48.50 -32.97 -49.52
N ARG A 5 47.35 -33.27 -48.89
CA ARG A 5 46.03 -32.80 -49.35
C ARG A 5 45.78 -31.43 -48.76
N VAL A 6 45.71 -30.42 -49.61
CA VAL A 6 45.35 -29.08 -49.31
C VAL A 6 43.78 -29.03 -49.18
N LEU A 7 43.25 -28.71 -48.01
CA LEU A 7 41.81 -28.52 -47.79
C LEU A 7 41.51 -27.03 -48.00
N ILE A 8 40.80 -26.72 -49.05
CA ILE A 8 40.28 -25.35 -49.28
C ILE A 8 39.00 -25.21 -48.53
N LEU A 9 39.01 -24.40 -47.45
CA LEU A 9 37.83 -23.98 -46.77
C LEU A 9 37.21 -22.79 -47.49
N THR A 10 36.10 -23.02 -48.19
CA THR A 10 35.23 -21.95 -48.70
C THR A 10 34.40 -21.39 -47.56
N GLY A 11 34.77 -20.19 -47.12
CA GLY A 11 33.98 -19.44 -46.11
C GLY A 11 32.68 -18.91 -46.74
N VAL A 12 31.58 -19.38 -46.25
CA VAL A 12 30.26 -18.80 -46.54
C VAL A 12 30.05 -17.61 -45.60
N VAL A 13 30.11 -16.40 -46.15
CA VAL A 13 29.74 -15.17 -45.44
C VAL A 13 28.21 -15.08 -45.45
N VAL A 14 27.57 -15.39 -44.31
CA VAL A 14 26.14 -15.14 -44.11
C VAL A 14 25.98 -13.67 -43.67
N ALA A 15 25.54 -12.82 -44.59
CA ALA A 15 25.15 -11.45 -44.28
C ALA A 15 23.82 -11.46 -43.54
N LEU A 16 23.87 -11.22 -42.22
CA LEU A 16 22.68 -11.05 -41.38
C LEU A 16 22.13 -9.64 -41.60
N ALA A 17 21.08 -9.51 -42.41
CA ALA A 17 20.35 -8.26 -42.56
C ALA A 17 19.51 -8.01 -41.30
N ILE A 18 19.98 -7.08 -40.46
CA ILE A 18 19.20 -6.60 -39.30
C ILE A 18 18.16 -5.62 -39.82
N THR A 19 16.93 -6.04 -39.99
CA THR A 19 15.77 -5.16 -40.21
C THR A 19 15.42 -4.50 -38.89
N ILE A 20 15.78 -3.23 -38.74
CA ILE A 20 15.32 -2.39 -37.65
C ILE A 20 13.84 -2.04 -37.91
N ALA A 21 12.94 -2.74 -37.27
CA ALA A 21 11.54 -2.37 -37.26
C ALA A 21 11.41 -1.10 -36.41
N THR A 22 11.24 0.05 -37.04
CA THR A 22 10.86 1.29 -36.37
C THR A 22 9.40 1.14 -35.87
N GLN A 23 9.23 0.79 -34.60
CA GLN A 23 7.92 0.85 -33.96
C GLN A 23 7.56 2.32 -33.77
N SER A 24 6.62 2.80 -34.59
CA SER A 24 5.95 4.08 -34.36
C SER A 24 5.18 3.98 -33.04
N PHE A 25 5.69 4.60 -31.98
CA PHE A 25 4.91 4.85 -30.78
C PHE A 25 3.77 5.79 -31.17
N ALA A 26 2.58 5.23 -31.36
CA ALA A 26 1.36 6.04 -31.42
C ALA A 26 1.26 6.79 -30.08
N GLN A 27 1.49 8.11 -30.13
CA GLN A 27 1.20 8.98 -28.99
C GLN A 27 -0.29 8.85 -28.68
N HIS A 28 -0.61 8.07 -27.67
CA HIS A 28 -1.91 8.15 -27.02
C HIS A 28 -2.05 9.60 -26.52
N ARG A 29 -2.83 10.39 -27.25
CA ARG A 29 -3.34 11.67 -26.69
C ARG A 29 -4.17 11.31 -25.48
N GLY A 30 -3.53 11.25 -24.32
CA GLY A 30 -4.20 11.20 -23.05
C GLY A 30 -5.11 12.40 -22.97
N THR A 31 -6.40 12.16 -22.87
CA THR A 31 -7.37 13.18 -22.43
C THR A 31 -6.78 13.78 -21.15
N LYS A 32 -6.50 15.08 -21.18
CA LYS A 32 -6.13 15.84 -19.98
C LYS A 32 -7.26 15.62 -18.97
N ALA A 33 -7.07 14.68 -18.05
CA ALA A 33 -7.80 14.71 -16.81
C ALA A 33 -7.42 16.04 -16.17
N THR A 34 -8.37 16.94 -16.07
CA THR A 34 -8.23 18.16 -15.26
C THR A 34 -7.92 17.66 -13.86
N PRO A 35 -6.75 17.97 -13.28
CA PRO A 35 -6.51 17.58 -11.91
C PRO A 35 -7.60 18.27 -11.09
N ALA A 36 -8.44 17.46 -10.43
CA ALA A 36 -9.31 17.98 -9.39
C ALA A 36 -8.38 18.76 -8.47
N SER A 37 -8.62 20.05 -8.32
CA SER A 37 -7.85 20.94 -7.47
C SER A 37 -7.96 20.40 -6.06
N ALA A 38 -7.02 19.54 -5.68
CA ALA A 38 -6.77 19.24 -4.30
C ALA A 38 -6.40 20.59 -3.67
N LYS A 39 -7.31 21.18 -2.88
CA LYS A 39 -6.96 22.29 -2.02
C LYS A 39 -5.74 21.80 -1.24
N ALA A 40 -4.60 22.43 -1.55
CA ALA A 40 -3.35 22.14 -0.88
C ALA A 40 -3.61 22.13 0.63
N GLY A 41 -3.21 21.06 1.28
CA GLY A 41 -3.21 20.93 2.72
C GLY A 41 -2.51 22.11 3.39
N ALA A 42 -1.76 21.95 4.39
CA ALA A 42 -1.14 23.00 5.21
C ALA A 42 -0.62 24.19 4.39
N THR A 43 -1.13 25.38 4.71
CA THR A 43 -0.64 26.64 4.16
C THR A 43 0.57 27.18 4.93
N GLN A 44 0.98 26.50 5.99
CA GLN A 44 2.10 26.85 6.86
C GLN A 44 2.92 25.60 7.19
N ASP A 45 4.22 25.78 7.34
CA ASP A 45 5.10 24.75 7.87
C ASP A 45 4.68 24.38 9.30
N SER A 46 4.61 23.09 9.60
CA SER A 46 4.23 22.59 10.92
C SER A 46 5.10 21.38 11.30
N PHE A 47 5.56 21.38 12.53
CA PHE A 47 6.28 20.28 13.13
C PHE A 47 5.65 19.93 14.47
N THR A 48 5.16 18.70 14.60
CA THR A 48 4.56 18.18 15.83
C THR A 48 5.41 17.02 16.32
N THR A 49 5.94 17.12 17.53
CA THR A 49 6.72 16.04 18.16
C THR A 49 5.80 14.88 18.54
N SER A 50 6.33 13.66 18.62
CA SER A 50 5.55 12.45 18.89
C SER A 50 4.76 12.49 20.21
N ASP A 51 5.32 13.17 21.22
CA ASP A 51 4.70 13.38 22.53
C ASP A 51 3.61 14.47 22.54
N ALA A 52 3.61 15.36 21.54
CA ALA A 52 2.65 16.45 21.39
C ALA A 52 1.51 16.14 20.40
N ILE A 53 1.46 14.94 19.82
CA ILE A 53 0.38 14.57 18.89
C ILE A 53 -0.98 14.62 19.59
N PRO A 54 -1.94 15.46 19.11
CA PRO A 54 -3.25 15.58 19.71
C PRO A 54 -4.18 14.44 19.26
N TRP A 55 -3.93 13.26 19.77
CA TRP A 55 -4.69 12.06 19.45
C TRP A 55 -6.19 12.22 19.71
N LYS A 56 -7.01 11.73 18.77
CA LYS A 56 -8.48 11.72 18.89
C LYS A 56 -9.01 10.31 18.81
N PRO A 57 -9.93 9.88 19.67
CA PRO A 57 -10.55 8.56 19.54
C PRO A 57 -11.38 8.50 18.24
N ILE A 58 -11.37 7.34 17.56
CA ILE A 58 -12.21 7.10 16.38
C ILE A 58 -13.64 6.80 16.81
N ASP A 59 -13.85 5.73 17.53
CA ASP A 59 -15.13 5.33 18.12
C ASP A 59 -14.84 4.63 19.45
N PRO A 60 -14.85 5.37 20.57
CA PRO A 60 -14.43 4.82 21.85
C PRO A 60 -15.38 3.75 22.42
N LYS A 61 -16.59 3.63 21.89
CA LYS A 61 -17.53 2.58 22.29
C LYS A 61 -17.26 1.28 21.53
N LYS A 62 -16.97 1.39 20.25
CA LYS A 62 -16.72 0.24 19.37
C LYS A 62 -15.26 -0.22 19.42
N TYR A 63 -14.33 0.72 19.47
CA TYR A 63 -12.89 0.48 19.45
C TYR A 63 -12.20 1.22 20.61
N PRO A 64 -12.33 0.71 21.84
CA PRO A 64 -11.71 1.35 23.01
C PRO A 64 -10.21 1.53 22.83
N GLY A 65 -9.73 2.76 22.95
CA GLY A 65 -8.31 3.10 22.85
C GLY A 65 -7.78 3.33 21.44
N LEU A 66 -8.53 3.00 20.37
CA LEU A 66 -8.12 3.32 19.00
C LEU A 66 -8.18 4.82 18.75
N GLN A 67 -7.07 5.39 18.29
CA GLN A 67 -6.93 6.84 18.13
C GLN A 67 -6.37 7.18 16.74
N ILE A 68 -6.65 8.40 16.30
CA ILE A 68 -6.23 8.94 15.00
C ILE A 68 -5.69 10.37 15.14
N PHE A 69 -4.74 10.73 14.28
CA PHE A 69 -4.30 12.11 14.04
C PHE A 69 -4.14 12.33 12.54
N ALA A 70 -4.97 13.20 11.96
CA ALA A 70 -4.87 13.54 10.53
C ALA A 70 -3.63 14.41 10.27
N VAL A 71 -2.72 13.91 9.45
CA VAL A 71 -1.54 14.63 8.96
C VAL A 71 -1.93 15.51 7.79
N TRP A 72 -2.73 14.97 6.89
CA TRP A 72 -3.20 15.65 5.70
C TRP A 72 -4.63 15.24 5.36
N GLY A 73 -5.41 16.17 4.79
CA GLY A 73 -6.78 15.90 4.34
C GLY A 73 -7.77 15.77 5.50
N ASN A 74 -8.94 15.23 5.18
CA ASN A 74 -10.00 14.94 6.16
C ASN A 74 -10.54 13.53 5.93
N PRO A 75 -10.26 12.57 6.81
CA PRO A 75 -10.67 11.18 6.64
C PRO A 75 -12.18 10.99 6.53
N ASN A 76 -12.98 11.93 7.04
CA ASN A 76 -14.45 11.85 6.96
C ASN A 76 -15.01 12.38 5.62
N GLN A 77 -14.17 12.96 4.75
CA GLN A 77 -14.64 13.64 3.53
C GLN A 77 -14.00 13.09 2.25
N GLY A 78 -12.77 12.58 2.31
CA GLY A 78 -12.06 12.15 1.11
C GLY A 78 -10.67 11.61 1.41
N ALA A 79 -9.80 11.65 0.40
CA ALA A 79 -8.42 11.21 0.52
C ALA A 79 -7.70 11.95 1.66
N SER A 80 -6.93 11.20 2.43
CA SER A 80 -6.28 11.72 3.63
C SER A 80 -5.12 10.82 4.06
N GLU A 81 -4.18 11.43 4.76
CA GLU A 81 -3.09 10.74 5.44
C GLU A 81 -3.21 10.98 6.94
N PHE A 82 -3.07 9.93 7.71
CA PHE A 82 -3.20 10.01 9.16
C PHE A 82 -2.36 8.97 9.88
N LEU A 83 -1.97 9.32 11.09
CA LEU A 83 -1.47 8.36 12.05
C LEU A 83 -2.64 7.66 12.73
N GLN A 84 -2.51 6.36 12.94
CA GLN A 84 -3.46 5.56 13.69
C GLN A 84 -2.71 4.82 14.79
N LYS A 85 -3.23 4.89 16.02
CA LYS A 85 -2.66 4.24 17.18
C LYS A 85 -3.61 3.16 17.70
N PHE A 86 -3.13 1.93 17.68
CA PHE A 86 -3.81 0.75 18.22
C PHE A 86 -3.23 0.41 19.58
N PRO A 87 -4.04 0.20 20.60
CA PRO A 87 -3.57 -0.40 21.85
C PRO A 87 -2.94 -1.77 21.60
N ALA A 88 -1.95 -2.13 22.43
CA ALA A 88 -1.39 -3.49 22.44
C ALA A 88 -2.50 -4.54 22.60
N GLY A 89 -2.44 -5.61 21.81
CA GLY A 89 -3.42 -6.70 21.79
C GLY A 89 -4.74 -6.37 21.07
N MET A 90 -4.91 -5.14 20.57
CA MET A 90 -6.14 -4.79 19.85
C MET A 90 -6.22 -5.48 18.50
N ASP A 91 -7.37 -6.09 18.25
CA ASP A 91 -7.78 -6.73 17.02
C ASP A 91 -8.97 -5.94 16.43
N SER A 92 -8.88 -5.52 15.16
CA SER A 92 -9.94 -4.76 14.51
C SER A 92 -11.13 -5.62 14.10
N GLY A 93 -10.93 -6.91 14.01
CA GLY A 93 -11.86 -7.87 13.42
C GLY A 93 -11.97 -7.74 11.90
N TRP A 94 -12.56 -8.75 11.28
CA TRP A 94 -12.73 -8.80 9.83
C TRP A 94 -13.60 -7.65 9.31
N HIS A 95 -13.03 -6.88 8.39
CA HIS A 95 -13.70 -5.71 7.81
C HIS A 95 -13.20 -5.42 6.38
N ARG A 96 -13.78 -4.41 5.78
CA ARG A 96 -13.35 -3.85 4.49
C ARG A 96 -13.59 -2.35 4.48
N HIS A 97 -12.91 -1.67 3.56
CA HIS A 97 -13.11 -0.25 3.27
C HIS A 97 -13.58 -0.05 1.83
N THR A 98 -14.34 1.01 1.54
CA THR A 98 -14.75 1.34 0.18
C THR A 98 -13.61 1.95 -0.65
N ALA A 99 -12.61 2.55 0.00
CA ALA A 99 -11.41 3.08 -0.63
C ALA A 99 -10.21 2.16 -0.44
N ALA A 100 -9.30 2.15 -1.40
CA ALA A 100 -7.98 1.56 -1.24
C ALA A 100 -7.12 2.41 -0.31
N TYR A 101 -6.10 1.80 0.31
CA TYR A 101 -5.13 2.50 1.14
C TYR A 101 -3.78 1.78 1.18
N GLU A 102 -2.74 2.51 1.53
CA GLU A 102 -1.43 1.98 1.89
C GLU A 102 -1.13 2.28 3.35
N GLY A 103 -0.33 1.42 3.98
CA GLY A 103 0.09 1.59 5.35
C GLY A 103 1.58 1.34 5.57
N VAL A 104 2.12 2.00 6.60
CA VAL A 104 3.49 1.81 7.09
C VAL A 104 3.45 1.66 8.59
N VAL A 105 4.08 0.63 9.12
CA VAL A 105 4.28 0.47 10.57
C VAL A 105 5.42 1.37 11.03
N ILE A 106 5.19 2.23 12.01
CA ILE A 106 6.24 3.09 12.61
C ILE A 106 6.57 2.73 14.06
N GLN A 107 5.66 2.03 14.75
CA GLN A 107 5.88 1.53 16.11
C GLN A 107 5.09 0.23 16.34
N GLY A 108 5.60 -0.63 17.21
CA GLY A 108 4.94 -1.86 17.63
C GLY A 108 5.14 -3.02 16.66
N LYS A 109 4.38 -4.08 16.86
CA LYS A 109 4.35 -5.27 16.02
C LYS A 109 2.94 -5.46 15.48
N PHE A 110 2.77 -5.26 14.19
CA PHE A 110 1.47 -5.20 13.52
C PHE A 110 1.26 -6.40 12.61
N THR A 111 0.09 -6.99 12.66
CA THR A 111 -0.31 -8.12 11.82
C THR A 111 -1.44 -7.67 10.90
N HIS A 112 -1.26 -7.89 9.61
CA HIS A 112 -2.26 -7.69 8.57
C HIS A 112 -2.61 -9.04 7.94
N THR A 113 -3.91 -9.33 7.79
CA THR A 113 -4.39 -10.59 7.22
C THR A 113 -5.44 -10.31 6.15
N SER A 114 -5.14 -10.52 4.89
CA SER A 114 -6.14 -10.49 3.81
C SER A 114 -6.97 -11.77 3.81
N LYS A 115 -8.24 -11.69 3.43
CA LYS A 115 -9.12 -12.87 3.30
C LYS A 115 -8.48 -13.92 2.38
N GLY A 116 -8.34 -15.13 2.87
CA GLY A 116 -7.74 -16.26 2.15
C GLY A 116 -6.21 -16.28 2.17
N GLY A 117 -5.56 -15.26 2.74
CA GLY A 117 -4.12 -15.20 2.94
C GLY A 117 -3.69 -15.66 4.33
N ALA A 118 -2.40 -15.93 4.50
CA ALA A 118 -1.80 -16.14 5.81
C ALA A 118 -1.58 -14.78 6.51
N PRO A 119 -1.67 -14.72 7.86
CA PRO A 119 -1.29 -13.54 8.62
C PRO A 119 0.15 -13.12 8.32
N GLN A 120 0.36 -11.83 8.10
CA GLN A 120 1.68 -11.24 7.88
C GLN A 120 1.97 -10.26 9.01
N THR A 121 3.00 -10.55 9.79
CA THR A 121 3.37 -9.75 10.95
C THR A 121 4.69 -9.04 10.71
N GLY A 122 4.73 -7.73 10.97
CA GLY A 122 5.92 -6.90 10.81
C GLY A 122 6.06 -5.83 11.87
N GLY A 123 7.30 -5.34 12.03
CA GLY A 123 7.66 -4.21 12.88
C GLY A 123 7.85 -2.92 12.08
N PRO A 124 8.47 -1.88 12.69
CA PRO A 124 8.73 -0.60 12.04
C PRO A 124 9.41 -0.75 10.68
N GLY A 125 8.89 -0.01 9.67
CA GLY A 125 9.33 -0.09 8.29
C GLY A 125 8.59 -1.10 7.43
N SER A 126 7.73 -1.97 8.00
CA SER A 126 6.85 -2.84 7.23
C SER A 126 5.78 -2.02 6.50
N VAL A 127 5.47 -2.42 5.27
CA VAL A 127 4.50 -1.74 4.40
C VAL A 127 3.48 -2.73 3.85
N TRP A 128 2.26 -2.25 3.60
CA TRP A 128 1.25 -3.02 2.87
C TRP A 128 0.40 -2.10 1.99
N SER A 129 -0.30 -2.71 1.05
CA SER A 129 -1.28 -2.07 0.19
C SER A 129 -2.57 -2.86 0.25
N GLN A 130 -3.68 -2.17 0.51
CA GLN A 130 -5.00 -2.77 0.66
C GLN A 130 -5.93 -2.30 -0.46
N PRO A 131 -6.32 -3.17 -1.40
CA PRO A 131 -7.29 -2.83 -2.42
C PRO A 131 -8.67 -2.49 -1.85
N ALA A 132 -9.38 -1.58 -2.54
CA ALA A 132 -10.76 -1.23 -2.22
C ALA A 132 -11.67 -2.47 -2.16
N GLY A 133 -12.51 -2.55 -1.14
CA GLY A 133 -13.50 -3.61 -0.97
C GLY A 133 -12.96 -4.97 -0.52
N GLN A 134 -11.66 -5.18 -0.49
CA GLN A 134 -11.06 -6.44 -0.06
C GLN A 134 -11.18 -6.60 1.46
N VAL A 135 -11.67 -7.77 1.88
CA VAL A 135 -11.83 -8.12 3.29
C VAL A 135 -10.48 -8.45 3.93
N HIS A 136 -10.22 -7.89 5.08
CA HIS A 136 -8.99 -8.08 5.85
C HIS A 136 -9.25 -7.92 7.35
N ASP A 137 -8.21 -8.20 8.12
CA ASP A 137 -8.15 -8.03 9.56
C ASP A 137 -6.80 -7.46 9.95
N ASP A 138 -6.79 -6.53 10.90
CA ASP A 138 -5.62 -5.83 11.40
C ASP A 138 -5.51 -5.97 12.91
N LYS A 139 -4.32 -6.34 13.37
CA LYS A 139 -4.07 -6.56 14.79
C LYS A 139 -2.77 -5.90 15.23
N CYS A 140 -2.79 -5.24 16.38
CA CYS A 140 -1.59 -4.90 17.11
C CYS A 140 -1.25 -6.04 18.06
N GLU A 141 -0.05 -6.60 17.93
CA GLU A 141 0.38 -7.68 18.82
C GLU A 141 0.61 -7.18 20.26
N GLU A 142 0.61 -8.11 21.20
CA GLU A 142 0.87 -7.78 22.60
C GLU A 142 2.26 -7.16 22.80
N GLY A 143 2.42 -6.40 23.87
CA GLY A 143 3.69 -5.84 24.35
C GLY A 143 3.82 -4.33 24.24
N ALA A 144 3.42 -3.72 23.14
CA ALA A 144 3.45 -2.25 22.95
C ALA A 144 2.36 -1.80 21.99
N ASP A 145 1.86 -0.57 22.17
CA ASP A 145 0.95 0.04 21.20
C ASP A 145 1.58 0.10 19.83
N CYS A 146 0.77 -0.14 18.80
CA CYS A 146 1.18 0.06 17.42
C CYS A 146 0.82 1.46 16.94
N ILE A 147 1.73 2.09 16.21
CA ILE A 147 1.45 3.31 15.45
C ILE A 147 1.75 3.01 14.00
N ILE A 148 0.78 3.31 13.14
CA ILE A 148 0.88 3.17 11.70
C ILE A 148 0.59 4.51 11.02
N VAL A 149 1.23 4.76 9.88
CA VAL A 149 0.83 5.80 8.93
C VAL A 149 -0.07 5.14 7.89
N VAL A 150 -1.19 5.75 7.56
CA VAL A 150 -2.11 5.27 6.53
C VAL A 150 -2.44 6.38 5.56
N TYR A 151 -2.35 6.10 4.27
CA TYR A 151 -2.82 6.96 3.20
C TYR A 151 -4.06 6.34 2.54
N PHE A 152 -5.22 6.95 2.75
CA PHE A 152 -6.49 6.55 2.12
C PHE A 152 -6.74 7.34 0.84
N HIS A 153 -7.08 6.63 -0.23
CA HIS A 153 -7.43 7.25 -1.53
C HIS A 153 -8.85 7.82 -1.59
N GLY A 154 -9.62 7.69 -0.51
CA GLY A 154 -10.98 8.17 -0.39
C GLY A 154 -11.39 8.40 1.04
N LYS A 155 -12.68 8.48 1.29
CA LYS A 155 -13.22 8.61 2.65
C LYS A 155 -12.89 7.36 3.47
N LEU A 156 -12.43 7.55 4.70
CA LEU A 156 -12.30 6.47 5.68
C LEU A 156 -13.70 6.00 6.10
N ASP A 157 -13.96 4.74 5.90
CA ASP A 157 -15.12 4.03 6.45
C ASP A 157 -14.66 2.69 7.04
N PHE A 158 -15.55 2.01 7.72
CA PHE A 158 -15.29 0.70 8.30
C PHE A 158 -16.57 -0.15 8.16
N ILE A 159 -16.51 -1.16 7.31
CA ILE A 159 -17.61 -2.07 7.04
C ILE A 159 -17.25 -3.43 7.64
N SER A 160 -17.77 -3.72 8.83
CA SER A 160 -17.56 -5.03 9.48
C SER A 160 -18.13 -6.14 8.61
N VAL A 161 -17.46 -7.27 8.57
CA VAL A 161 -17.96 -8.50 7.96
C VAL A 161 -17.90 -9.60 9.00
N ASP A 162 -18.88 -10.51 8.93
CA ASP A 162 -18.81 -11.74 9.72
C ASP A 162 -17.53 -12.49 9.35
N SER A 163 -16.98 -13.24 10.30
CA SER A 163 -15.77 -14.01 10.05
C SER A 163 -15.86 -14.75 8.71
N PRO A 164 -14.92 -14.55 7.77
CA PRO A 164 -14.94 -15.26 6.50
C PRO A 164 -14.67 -16.77 6.66
N TYR A 165 -14.27 -17.18 7.85
CA TYR A 165 -14.04 -18.56 8.25
C TYR A 165 -15.19 -19.02 9.17
N ARG A 166 -16.38 -19.26 8.60
CA ARG A 166 -17.36 -20.09 9.31
C ARG A 166 -16.83 -21.52 9.21
N TYR A 167 -16.54 -22.13 10.36
CA TYR A 167 -16.38 -23.58 10.45
C TYR A 167 -17.76 -24.18 10.18
N GLU A 168 -17.95 -24.78 9.00
CA GLU A 168 -19.08 -25.68 8.73
C GLU A 168 -18.83 -27.01 9.44
#